data_4df4bed3aba4b6d50637ba9124c42afc
#
_entry.id   4df4bed3aba4b6d50637ba9124c42afc
#
_cell.length_a   1.000
_cell.length_b   1.000
_cell.length_c   1.000
_cell.angle_alpha   90.00
_cell.angle_beta   90.00
_cell.angle_gamma   90.00
#
_symmetry.space_group_name_H-M   'P 1'
#
loop_
_entity.id
_entity.type
_entity.pdbx_description
1 polymer ?
#
loop_
_entity_poly.entity_id
_entity_poly.type
_entity_poly.pdbx_seq_one_letter_code
_entity_poly.pdbx_strand_id
1 'polypeptide(L)'
;REKSSGYLTVMDSCRVLVPAVGERIAALRALISDLEQCNKIAQIEVACDDTQCVLVFRNLEPLPEGDLEKLDLFGKEHQLNIYLQPKGPDTVAPLNASHETTLSYRLESFDLRYQFLPTDFTQVNAGINQKMVPMAVELLELSAEDKVLDLFCGLGNFTLPVARQAGQVVGVEGDEALVQRARDNAALNEISNAEFYAVDLQDEEMGGVWLNSRYNKVLLDPPRSGALEIVQKMKKINPERIV
;
A
#
# COMPACT_ATOMS: atom_id res chain seq x y z
N ARG A 1 8.19 -16.68 -11.26
CA ARG A 1 8.88 -17.24 -12.44
C ARG A 1 10.04 -18.11 -11.99
N GLU A 2 10.35 -19.14 -12.73
CA GLU A 2 11.56 -19.93 -12.49
C GLU A 2 12.83 -19.08 -12.71
N LYS A 3 13.87 -19.35 -11.93
CA LYS A 3 15.14 -18.63 -12.07
C LYS A 3 15.72 -18.88 -13.46
N SER A 4 16.00 -17.82 -14.19
CA SER A 4 16.58 -17.83 -15.54
C SER A 4 15.68 -18.39 -16.65
N SER A 5 14.37 -18.49 -16.44
CA SER A 5 13.41 -18.90 -17.46
C SER A 5 12.21 -17.95 -17.54
N GLY A 6 11.51 -17.96 -18.69
CA GLY A 6 10.24 -17.25 -18.88
C GLY A 6 9.02 -18.01 -18.37
N TYR A 7 9.20 -19.24 -17.87
CA TYR A 7 8.09 -20.08 -17.44
C TYR A 7 7.57 -19.70 -16.06
N LEU A 8 6.28 -19.84 -15.89
CA LEU A 8 5.62 -19.69 -14.59
C LEU A 8 5.75 -21.01 -13.81
N THR A 9 6.12 -20.91 -12.54
CA THR A 9 6.16 -22.05 -11.64
C THR A 9 4.76 -22.39 -11.17
N VAL A 10 4.38 -23.65 -11.23
CA VAL A 10 3.17 -24.16 -10.60
C VAL A 10 3.43 -24.29 -9.11
N MET A 11 2.57 -23.68 -8.31
CA MET A 11 2.63 -23.73 -6.84
C MET A 11 1.31 -24.25 -6.29
N ASP A 12 1.37 -25.01 -5.21
CA ASP A 12 0.19 -25.49 -4.48
C ASP A 12 -0.07 -24.69 -3.19
N SER A 13 0.98 -24.02 -2.70
CA SER A 13 0.88 -23.11 -1.56
C SER A 13 1.93 -22.00 -1.65
N CYS A 14 1.73 -20.91 -0.94
CA CYS A 14 2.68 -19.81 -0.82
C CYS A 14 2.83 -19.37 0.65
N ARG A 15 4.03 -19.52 1.20
CA ARG A 15 4.35 -19.14 2.59
C ARG A 15 4.59 -17.65 2.79
N VAL A 16 4.69 -16.89 1.70
CA VAL A 16 4.88 -15.43 1.73
C VAL A 16 3.54 -14.71 1.88
N LEU A 17 2.48 -15.29 1.29
CA LEU A 17 1.11 -14.79 1.47
C LEU A 17 0.59 -15.16 2.86
N VAL A 18 -0.37 -14.38 3.34
CA VAL A 18 -1.13 -14.73 4.57
C VAL A 18 -1.76 -16.12 4.42
N PRO A 19 -1.85 -16.93 5.50
CA PRO A 19 -2.34 -18.31 5.42
C PRO A 19 -3.74 -18.42 4.78
N ALA A 20 -4.61 -17.43 5.04
CA ALA A 20 -5.96 -17.35 4.44
C ALA A 20 -5.97 -17.46 2.92
N VAL A 21 -4.92 -17.03 2.24
CA VAL A 21 -4.78 -17.12 0.77
C VAL A 21 -3.68 -18.09 0.38
N GLY A 22 -2.54 -18.06 1.07
CA GLY A 22 -1.35 -18.83 0.70
C GLY A 22 -1.57 -20.36 0.73
N GLU A 23 -2.43 -20.86 1.62
CA GLU A 23 -2.80 -22.27 1.72
C GLU A 23 -3.87 -22.69 0.69
N ARG A 24 -4.45 -21.72 -0.03
CA ARG A 24 -5.55 -21.94 -0.98
C ARG A 24 -5.14 -21.80 -2.44
N ILE A 25 -3.84 -21.72 -2.74
CA ILE A 25 -3.33 -21.55 -4.13
C ILE A 25 -3.80 -22.68 -5.03
N ALA A 26 -3.80 -23.94 -4.54
CA ALA A 26 -4.31 -25.07 -5.32
C ALA A 26 -5.81 -24.95 -5.62
N ALA A 27 -6.62 -24.50 -4.64
CA ALA A 27 -8.04 -24.28 -4.82
C ALA A 27 -8.33 -23.11 -5.77
N LEU A 28 -7.57 -22.00 -5.66
CA LEU A 28 -7.64 -20.88 -6.62
C LEU A 28 -7.31 -21.33 -8.05
N ARG A 29 -6.29 -22.15 -8.21
CA ARG A 29 -5.94 -22.71 -9.53
C ARG A 29 -7.08 -23.58 -10.10
N ALA A 30 -7.70 -24.41 -9.26
CA ALA A 30 -8.85 -25.23 -9.67
C ALA A 30 -10.04 -24.36 -10.09
N LEU A 31 -10.36 -23.34 -9.28
CA LEU A 31 -11.39 -22.35 -9.61
C LEU A 31 -11.14 -21.71 -10.97
N ILE A 32 -9.94 -21.11 -11.18
CA ILE A 32 -9.60 -20.44 -12.45
C ILE A 32 -9.72 -21.42 -13.63
N SER A 33 -9.28 -22.68 -13.48
CA SER A 33 -9.35 -23.67 -14.54
C SER A 33 -10.79 -24.10 -14.88
N ASP A 34 -11.75 -23.92 -13.97
CA ASP A 34 -13.16 -24.24 -14.14
C ASP A 34 -13.99 -23.06 -14.69
N LEU A 35 -13.41 -21.86 -14.79
CA LEU A 35 -14.07 -20.71 -15.40
C LEU A 35 -14.18 -20.88 -16.93
N GLU A 36 -15.30 -20.49 -17.49
CA GLU A 36 -15.49 -20.44 -18.95
C GLU A 36 -14.50 -19.46 -19.59
N GLN A 37 -14.30 -18.31 -18.95
CA GLN A 37 -13.36 -17.28 -19.39
C GLN A 37 -12.04 -17.28 -18.61
N CYS A 38 -11.51 -18.45 -18.28
CA CYS A 38 -10.26 -18.58 -17.50
C CYS A 38 -9.07 -17.81 -18.11
N ASN A 39 -8.99 -17.72 -19.44
CA ASN A 39 -7.94 -17.00 -20.16
C ASN A 39 -8.12 -15.47 -20.16
N LYS A 40 -9.21 -14.97 -19.61
CA LYS A 40 -9.50 -13.53 -19.46
C LYS A 40 -9.14 -13.00 -18.06
N ILE A 41 -8.76 -13.86 -17.15
CA ILE A 41 -8.21 -13.46 -15.85
C ILE A 41 -6.71 -13.28 -15.98
N ALA A 42 -6.28 -12.02 -16.08
CA ALA A 42 -4.87 -11.67 -16.31
C ALA A 42 -4.03 -11.76 -15.03
N GLN A 43 -4.62 -11.47 -13.87
CA GLN A 43 -3.95 -11.34 -12.59
C GLN A 43 -4.95 -11.48 -11.45
N ILE A 44 -4.46 -11.94 -10.30
CA ILE A 44 -5.17 -11.86 -9.01
C ILE A 44 -4.25 -11.09 -8.06
N GLU A 45 -4.74 -9.98 -7.54
CA GLU A 45 -4.07 -9.24 -6.46
C GLU A 45 -4.69 -9.60 -5.13
N VAL A 46 -3.88 -9.60 -4.09
CA VAL A 46 -4.28 -9.96 -2.72
C VAL A 46 -4.05 -8.76 -1.82
N ALA A 47 -5.10 -8.28 -1.19
CA ALA A 47 -5.02 -7.29 -0.13
C ALA A 47 -5.70 -7.83 1.12
N CYS A 48 -5.02 -7.75 2.27
CA CYS A 48 -5.60 -8.18 3.53
C CYS A 48 -5.46 -7.05 4.55
N ASP A 49 -6.48 -6.91 5.36
CA ASP A 49 -6.44 -6.11 6.58
C ASP A 49 -6.37 -7.00 7.83
N ASP A 50 -6.61 -6.40 9.01
CA ASP A 50 -6.56 -7.12 10.28
C ASP A 50 -7.70 -8.15 10.43
N THR A 51 -8.73 -8.11 9.61
CA THR A 51 -9.97 -8.88 9.75
C THR A 51 -10.38 -9.68 8.53
N GLN A 52 -10.01 -9.24 7.34
CA GLN A 52 -10.48 -9.82 6.07
C GLN A 52 -9.40 -9.81 5.00
N CYS A 53 -9.57 -10.66 4.00
CA CYS A 53 -8.76 -10.68 2.79
C CYS A 53 -9.63 -10.48 1.54
N VAL A 54 -9.10 -9.69 0.63
CA VAL A 54 -9.70 -9.38 -0.66
C VAL A 54 -8.85 -10.00 -1.77
N LEU A 55 -9.50 -10.63 -2.73
CA LEU A 55 -8.91 -11.06 -3.99
C LEU A 55 -9.46 -10.20 -5.12
N VAL A 56 -8.62 -9.39 -5.74
CA VAL A 56 -8.98 -8.57 -6.90
C VAL A 56 -8.65 -9.33 -8.17
N PHE A 57 -9.66 -9.76 -8.89
CA PHE A 57 -9.54 -10.46 -10.18
C PHE A 57 -9.50 -9.44 -11.31
N ARG A 58 -8.36 -9.27 -11.96
CA ARG A 58 -8.24 -8.45 -13.15
C ARG A 58 -8.80 -9.21 -14.36
N ASN A 59 -10.03 -8.88 -14.75
CA ASN A 59 -10.72 -9.48 -15.87
C ASN A 59 -10.64 -8.56 -17.10
N LEU A 60 -10.09 -9.09 -18.19
CA LEU A 60 -9.88 -8.35 -19.46
C LEU A 60 -11.17 -8.14 -20.25
N GLU A 61 -12.17 -8.95 -19.97
CA GLU A 61 -13.51 -8.90 -20.57
C GLU A 61 -14.57 -9.14 -19.49
N PRO A 62 -15.84 -8.73 -19.69
CA PRO A 62 -16.90 -9.06 -18.76
C PRO A 62 -17.04 -10.58 -18.58
N LEU A 63 -17.15 -11.04 -17.35
CA LEU A 63 -17.34 -12.45 -17.03
C LEU A 63 -18.82 -12.85 -17.17
N PRO A 64 -19.13 -14.06 -17.68
CA PRO A 64 -20.48 -14.59 -17.71
C PRO A 64 -21.01 -14.86 -16.30
N GLU A 65 -22.35 -14.89 -16.15
CA GLU A 65 -23.02 -15.06 -14.86
C GLU A 65 -22.53 -16.32 -14.11
N GLY A 66 -22.37 -17.44 -14.84
CA GLY A 66 -21.87 -18.68 -14.25
C GLY A 66 -20.45 -18.59 -13.67
N ASP A 67 -19.57 -17.77 -14.27
CA ASP A 67 -18.26 -17.51 -13.72
C ASP A 67 -18.34 -16.61 -12.48
N LEU A 68 -19.21 -15.59 -12.49
CA LEU A 68 -19.44 -14.72 -11.32
C LEU A 68 -20.00 -15.51 -10.13
N GLU A 69 -20.93 -16.45 -10.38
CA GLU A 69 -21.45 -17.35 -9.35
C GLU A 69 -20.37 -18.23 -8.74
N LYS A 70 -19.46 -18.80 -9.55
CA LYS A 70 -18.34 -19.62 -9.07
C LYS A 70 -17.38 -18.81 -8.22
N LEU A 71 -17.07 -17.57 -8.62
CA LEU A 71 -16.23 -16.65 -7.85
C LEU A 71 -16.88 -16.30 -6.51
N ASP A 72 -18.18 -16.00 -6.49
CA ASP A 72 -18.92 -15.66 -5.26
C ASP A 72 -18.99 -16.87 -4.30
N LEU A 73 -19.27 -18.07 -4.83
CA LEU A 73 -19.29 -19.32 -4.04
C LEU A 73 -17.91 -19.59 -3.41
N PHE A 74 -16.83 -19.43 -4.18
CA PHE A 74 -15.47 -19.59 -3.69
C PHE A 74 -15.15 -18.58 -2.57
N GLY A 75 -15.54 -17.31 -2.76
CA GLY A 75 -15.38 -16.29 -1.75
C GLY A 75 -16.08 -16.65 -0.42
N LYS A 76 -17.32 -17.11 -0.51
CA LYS A 76 -18.11 -17.56 0.65
C LYS A 76 -17.51 -18.78 1.35
N GLU A 77 -17.10 -19.80 0.60
CA GLU A 77 -16.51 -21.04 1.12
C GLU A 77 -15.21 -20.77 1.88
N HIS A 78 -14.39 -19.87 1.35
CA HIS A 78 -13.05 -19.61 1.90
C HIS A 78 -12.97 -18.33 2.75
N GLN A 79 -14.08 -17.64 2.97
CA GLN A 79 -14.16 -16.36 3.71
C GLN A 79 -13.24 -15.29 3.11
N LEU A 80 -13.24 -15.19 1.78
CA LEU A 80 -12.47 -14.22 1.00
C LEU A 80 -13.44 -13.30 0.26
N ASN A 81 -13.18 -12.01 0.30
CA ASN A 81 -13.95 -11.04 -0.46
C ASN A 81 -13.45 -10.97 -1.90
N ILE A 82 -14.34 -11.15 -2.86
CA ILE A 82 -14.00 -11.14 -4.27
C ILE A 82 -14.32 -9.78 -4.87
N TYR A 83 -13.34 -9.22 -5.59
CA TYR A 83 -13.45 -7.96 -6.32
C TYR A 83 -13.08 -8.18 -7.77
N LEU A 84 -13.65 -7.38 -8.65
CA LEU A 84 -13.35 -7.38 -10.08
C LEU A 84 -12.68 -6.09 -10.49
N GLN A 85 -11.74 -6.18 -11.42
CA GLN A 85 -11.04 -5.05 -12.03
C GLN A 85 -11.10 -5.16 -13.55
N PRO A 86 -12.16 -4.64 -14.20
CA PRO A 86 -12.32 -4.75 -15.65
C PRO A 86 -11.40 -3.83 -16.46
N LYS A 87 -10.84 -2.79 -15.87
CA LYS A 87 -9.94 -1.80 -16.53
C LYS A 87 -8.85 -1.31 -15.60
N GLY A 88 -8.76 -0.01 -15.35
CA GLY A 88 -7.79 0.61 -14.45
C GLY A 88 -8.11 0.38 -12.96
N PRO A 89 -7.21 0.79 -12.05
CA PRO A 89 -7.40 0.67 -10.60
C PRO A 89 -8.69 1.32 -10.09
N ASP A 90 -9.14 2.39 -10.73
CA ASP A 90 -10.38 3.13 -10.47
C ASP A 90 -11.65 2.31 -10.73
N THR A 91 -11.55 1.18 -11.44
CA THR A 91 -12.67 0.30 -11.76
C THR A 91 -12.83 -0.87 -10.81
N VAL A 92 -11.98 -0.97 -9.78
CA VAL A 92 -12.07 -2.04 -8.78
C VAL A 92 -13.34 -1.91 -7.97
N ALA A 93 -14.13 -2.98 -7.97
CA ALA A 93 -15.40 -3.03 -7.23
C ALA A 93 -15.62 -4.42 -6.63
N PRO A 94 -16.28 -4.51 -5.46
CA PRO A 94 -16.64 -5.81 -4.90
C PRO A 94 -17.64 -6.52 -5.80
N LEU A 95 -17.47 -7.84 -5.96
CA LEU A 95 -18.45 -8.69 -6.65
C LEU A 95 -19.79 -8.70 -5.89
N ASN A 96 -19.72 -8.74 -4.56
CA ASN A 96 -20.89 -8.62 -3.71
C ASN A 96 -20.97 -7.18 -3.15
N ALA A 97 -22.02 -6.45 -3.49
CA ALA A 97 -22.23 -5.06 -3.08
C ALA A 97 -22.34 -4.84 -1.55
N SER A 98 -22.50 -5.92 -0.77
CA SER A 98 -22.47 -5.84 0.71
C SER A 98 -21.07 -5.73 1.29
N HIS A 99 -20.01 -5.98 0.50
CA HIS A 99 -18.63 -5.88 0.97
C HIS A 99 -18.17 -4.41 0.97
N GLU A 100 -17.47 -4.03 2.04
CA GLU A 100 -16.87 -2.70 2.13
C GLU A 100 -15.72 -2.57 1.13
N THR A 101 -15.62 -1.41 0.48
CA THR A 101 -14.54 -1.13 -0.48
C THR A 101 -13.22 -0.75 0.20
N THR A 102 -13.25 -0.39 1.48
CA THR A 102 -12.11 0.11 2.24
C THR A 102 -11.64 -0.92 3.24
N LEU A 103 -10.34 -1.18 3.22
CA LEU A 103 -9.63 -2.02 4.19
C LEU A 103 -9.00 -1.13 5.28
N SER A 104 -8.65 -1.73 6.43
CA SER A 104 -7.99 -0.97 7.49
C SER A 104 -7.00 -1.81 8.30
N TYR A 105 -5.89 -1.18 8.71
CA TYR A 105 -4.95 -1.77 9.67
C TYR A 105 -4.62 -0.78 10.78
N ARG A 106 -4.09 -1.28 11.89
CA ARG A 106 -3.65 -0.46 13.01
C ARG A 106 -2.13 -0.53 13.19
N LEU A 107 -1.55 0.59 13.65
CA LEU A 107 -0.22 0.63 14.24
C LEU A 107 -0.39 0.82 15.75
N GLU A 108 -0.37 -0.30 16.48
CA GLU A 108 -0.68 -0.37 17.91
C GLU A 108 0.19 0.58 18.76
N SER A 109 1.50 0.64 18.46
CA SER A 109 2.48 1.46 19.22
C SER A 109 2.18 2.96 19.20
N PHE A 110 1.37 3.43 18.26
CA PHE A 110 1.04 4.86 18.09
C PHE A 110 -0.44 5.15 18.20
N ASP A 111 -1.26 4.12 18.46
CA ASP A 111 -2.73 4.19 18.42
C ASP A 111 -3.23 4.88 17.13
N LEU A 112 -2.74 4.41 15.99
CA LEU A 112 -3.09 4.90 14.67
C LEU A 112 -3.88 3.84 13.89
N ARG A 113 -4.93 4.30 13.21
CA ARG A 113 -5.71 3.49 12.26
C ARG A 113 -5.52 4.04 10.86
N TYR A 114 -5.26 3.15 9.91
CA TYR A 114 -5.13 3.48 8.50
C TYR A 114 -6.26 2.85 7.71
N GLN A 115 -6.78 3.60 6.76
CA GLN A 115 -7.68 3.10 5.72
C GLN A 115 -6.93 3.06 4.39
N PHE A 116 -7.23 2.04 3.57
CA PHE A 116 -6.62 1.86 2.26
C PHE A 116 -7.57 1.11 1.32
N LEU A 117 -7.36 1.25 0.02
CA LEU A 117 -8.05 0.47 -1.00
C LEU A 117 -7.26 -0.80 -1.33
N PRO A 118 -7.91 -1.86 -1.84
CA PRO A 118 -7.21 -3.09 -2.23
C PRO A 118 -6.07 -2.91 -3.23
N THR A 119 -6.06 -1.80 -3.97
CA THR A 119 -5.03 -1.45 -4.95
C THR A 119 -3.95 -0.52 -4.42
N ASP A 120 -4.12 0.03 -3.21
CA ASP A 120 -3.12 0.90 -2.61
C ASP A 120 -1.91 0.08 -2.16
N PHE A 121 -0.71 0.67 -2.31
CA PHE A 121 0.49 0.05 -1.74
C PHE A 121 0.46 0.12 -0.22
N THR A 122 0.64 -1.02 0.42
CA THR A 122 0.84 -1.15 1.87
C THR A 122 2.01 -2.08 2.16
N GLN A 123 2.59 -1.99 3.35
CA GLN A 123 3.62 -2.93 3.81
C GLN A 123 2.98 -4.31 4.04
N VAL A 124 3.20 -5.22 3.08
CA VAL A 124 2.52 -6.53 3.02
C VAL A 124 2.76 -7.43 4.24
N ASN A 125 3.85 -7.22 4.97
CA ASN A 125 4.14 -7.95 6.21
C ASN A 125 3.75 -7.08 7.42
N ALA A 126 2.51 -7.20 7.89
CA ALA A 126 1.99 -6.46 9.04
C ALA A 126 2.87 -6.61 10.28
N GLY A 127 3.37 -7.83 10.59
CA GLY A 127 4.23 -8.08 11.74
C GLY A 127 5.59 -7.38 11.65
N ILE A 128 6.14 -7.22 10.46
CA ILE A 128 7.36 -6.41 10.23
C ILE A 128 7.01 -4.93 10.31
N ASN A 129 5.91 -4.49 9.72
CA ASN A 129 5.48 -3.09 9.78
C ASN A 129 5.33 -2.59 11.23
N GLN A 130 4.71 -3.38 12.11
CA GLN A 130 4.57 -3.10 13.55
C GLN A 130 5.91 -2.92 14.29
N LYS A 131 7.01 -3.43 13.76
CA LYS A 131 8.36 -3.31 14.35
C LYS A 131 9.20 -2.25 13.64
N MET A 132 9.11 -2.18 12.34
CA MET A 132 9.91 -1.29 11.50
C MET A 132 9.54 0.18 11.73
N VAL A 133 8.24 0.48 11.81
CA VAL A 133 7.80 1.87 12.01
C VAL A 133 8.28 2.43 13.36
N PRO A 134 8.09 1.78 14.53
CA PRO A 134 8.65 2.27 15.78
C PRO A 134 10.16 2.43 15.75
N MET A 135 10.90 1.49 15.15
CA MET A 135 12.34 1.57 15.01
C MET A 135 12.78 2.78 14.18
N ALA A 136 12.11 3.05 13.06
CA ALA A 136 12.42 4.22 12.23
C ALA A 136 12.15 5.53 12.99
N VAL A 137 11.04 5.61 13.73
CA VAL A 137 10.72 6.76 14.59
C VAL A 137 11.74 6.97 15.69
N GLU A 138 12.19 5.88 16.34
CA GLU A 138 13.26 5.93 17.37
C GLU A 138 14.58 6.42 16.77
N LEU A 139 14.98 5.92 15.60
CA LEU A 139 16.22 6.33 14.92
C LEU A 139 16.20 7.80 14.48
N LEU A 140 15.05 8.38 14.27
CA LEU A 140 14.90 9.81 13.99
C LEU A 140 15.23 10.68 15.22
N GLU A 141 15.14 10.16 16.46
CA GLU A 141 15.36 10.91 17.72
C GLU A 141 14.55 12.21 17.76
N LEU A 142 13.23 12.08 17.62
CA LEU A 142 12.32 13.21 17.43
C LEU A 142 12.12 14.05 18.69
N SER A 143 11.90 15.34 18.48
CA SER A 143 11.43 16.31 19.47
C SER A 143 10.24 17.13 18.90
N ALA A 144 9.51 17.81 19.78
CA ALA A 144 8.41 18.69 19.38
C ALA A 144 8.84 19.92 18.56
N GLU A 145 10.14 20.22 18.49
CA GLU A 145 10.71 21.32 17.69
C GLU A 145 11.08 20.87 16.27
N ASP A 146 11.07 19.56 16.00
CA ASP A 146 11.53 19.03 14.72
C ASP A 146 10.51 19.27 13.60
N LYS A 147 11.05 19.65 12.45
CA LYS A 147 10.35 19.63 11.17
C LYS A 147 10.91 18.50 10.31
N VAL A 148 10.09 17.49 10.06
CA VAL A 148 10.50 16.27 9.39
C VAL A 148 9.98 16.24 7.95
N LEU A 149 10.80 15.73 7.03
CA LEU A 149 10.40 15.43 5.65
C LEU A 149 10.35 13.91 5.48
N ASP A 150 9.19 13.39 5.09
CA ASP A 150 8.95 11.98 4.79
C ASP A 150 8.79 11.82 3.26
N LEU A 151 9.76 11.18 2.62
CA LEU A 151 9.84 11.01 1.18
C LEU A 151 9.40 9.61 0.78
N PHE A 152 8.55 9.53 -0.25
CA PHE A 152 7.80 8.33 -0.65
C PHE A 152 6.82 7.90 0.45
N CYS A 153 6.09 8.86 0.98
CA CYS A 153 5.27 8.68 2.18
C CYS A 153 4.06 7.75 2.00
N GLY A 154 3.68 7.43 0.76
CA GLY A 154 2.52 6.61 0.45
C GLY A 154 1.25 7.17 1.10
N LEU A 155 0.50 6.30 1.77
CA LEU A 155 -0.71 6.66 2.53
C LEU A 155 -0.43 7.19 3.95
N GLY A 156 0.84 7.54 4.24
CA GLY A 156 1.25 8.14 5.52
C GLY A 156 1.74 7.15 6.58
N ASN A 157 2.14 5.93 6.19
CA ASN A 157 2.53 4.86 7.11
C ASN A 157 3.61 5.26 8.13
N PHE A 158 4.58 6.09 7.73
CA PHE A 158 5.59 6.67 8.62
C PHE A 158 5.24 8.11 9.02
N THR A 159 4.64 8.90 8.12
CA THR A 159 4.32 10.31 8.36
C THR A 159 3.50 10.49 9.63
N LEU A 160 2.45 9.68 9.83
CA LEU A 160 1.53 9.85 10.96
C LEU A 160 2.16 9.49 12.32
N PRO A 161 2.93 8.37 12.46
CA PRO A 161 3.70 8.09 13.67
C PRO A 161 4.71 9.19 14.00
N VAL A 162 5.42 9.72 12.99
CA VAL A 162 6.36 10.83 13.13
C VAL A 162 5.62 12.08 13.62
N ALA A 163 4.43 12.38 13.10
CA ALA A 163 3.62 13.53 13.49
C ALA A 163 3.13 13.47 14.95
N ARG A 164 3.05 12.27 15.55
CA ARG A 164 2.75 12.13 17.00
C ARG A 164 3.86 12.67 17.89
N GLN A 165 5.09 12.84 17.38
CA GLN A 165 6.27 13.21 18.17
C GLN A 165 6.97 14.48 17.68
N ALA A 166 6.88 14.80 16.39
CA ALA A 166 7.48 15.98 15.78
C ALA A 166 6.54 17.21 15.82
N GLY A 167 7.11 18.40 15.70
CA GLY A 167 6.37 19.64 15.61
C GLY A 167 5.61 19.79 14.29
N GLN A 168 6.24 19.42 13.18
CA GLN A 168 5.65 19.44 11.84
C GLN A 168 6.22 18.31 10.99
N VAL A 169 5.37 17.70 10.15
CA VAL A 169 5.80 16.71 9.17
C VAL A 169 5.30 17.09 7.78
N VAL A 170 6.15 16.89 6.80
CA VAL A 170 5.76 17.02 5.38
C VAL A 170 5.99 15.69 4.70
N GLY A 171 4.91 15.08 4.21
CA GLY A 171 4.93 13.87 3.37
C GLY A 171 4.92 14.24 1.90
N VAL A 172 5.76 13.57 1.10
CA VAL A 172 5.82 13.73 -0.36
C VAL A 172 5.72 12.37 -1.02
N GLU A 173 4.81 12.25 -1.97
CA GLU A 173 4.49 11.02 -2.69
C GLU A 173 4.17 11.33 -4.15
N GLY A 174 4.50 10.43 -5.07
CA GLY A 174 4.25 10.62 -6.50
C GLY A 174 2.78 10.40 -6.92
N ASP A 175 2.06 9.56 -6.19
CA ASP A 175 0.67 9.21 -6.51
C ASP A 175 -0.32 10.13 -5.75
N GLU A 176 -1.06 10.96 -6.51
CA GLU A 176 -2.08 11.87 -5.96
C GLU A 176 -3.17 11.13 -5.15
N ALA A 177 -3.55 9.91 -5.57
CA ALA A 177 -4.56 9.13 -4.86
C ALA A 177 -4.04 8.68 -3.48
N LEU A 178 -2.78 8.26 -3.39
CA LEU A 178 -2.13 7.94 -2.12
C LEU A 178 -1.95 9.17 -1.24
N VAL A 179 -1.60 10.33 -1.82
CA VAL A 179 -1.53 11.62 -1.10
C VAL A 179 -2.88 11.98 -0.50
N GLN A 180 -3.98 11.83 -1.26
CA GLN A 180 -5.31 12.06 -0.72
C GLN A 180 -5.64 11.08 0.40
N ARG A 181 -5.27 9.79 0.24
CA ARG A 181 -5.42 8.78 1.29
C ARG A 181 -4.65 9.14 2.57
N ALA A 182 -3.43 9.67 2.41
CA ALA A 182 -2.63 10.13 3.55
C ALA A 182 -3.31 11.30 4.30
N ARG A 183 -3.92 12.24 3.57
CA ARG A 183 -4.72 13.32 4.17
C ARG A 183 -5.94 12.79 4.93
N ASP A 184 -6.66 11.83 4.33
CA ASP A 184 -7.83 11.20 4.94
C ASP A 184 -7.43 10.43 6.20
N ASN A 185 -6.31 9.70 6.16
CA ASN A 185 -5.76 9.00 7.31
C ASN A 185 -5.29 9.96 8.41
N ALA A 186 -4.69 11.09 8.06
CA ALA A 186 -4.34 12.14 9.03
C ALA A 186 -5.59 12.67 9.74
N ALA A 187 -6.64 12.98 8.96
CA ALA A 187 -7.92 13.44 9.52
C ALA A 187 -8.58 12.38 10.41
N LEU A 188 -8.59 11.11 9.99
CA LEU A 188 -9.12 9.97 10.76
C LEU A 188 -8.45 9.84 12.14
N ASN A 189 -7.17 10.18 12.25
CA ASN A 189 -6.36 10.08 13.46
C ASN A 189 -6.17 11.44 14.19
N GLU A 190 -6.92 12.46 13.80
CA GLU A 190 -6.87 13.82 14.40
C GLU A 190 -5.46 14.44 14.36
N ILE A 191 -4.68 14.14 13.29
CA ILE A 191 -3.35 14.70 13.07
C ILE A 191 -3.48 15.96 12.21
N SER A 192 -3.09 17.11 12.77
CA SER A 192 -3.18 18.41 12.13
C SER A 192 -1.85 19.06 11.78
N ASN A 193 -0.73 18.45 12.18
CA ASN A 193 0.64 18.93 11.97
C ASN A 193 1.37 18.20 10.83
N ALA A 194 0.63 17.48 9.97
CA ALA A 194 1.14 16.83 8.77
C ALA A 194 0.59 17.50 7.51
N GLU A 195 1.47 17.82 6.56
CA GLU A 195 1.14 18.33 5.23
C GLU A 195 1.57 17.32 4.18
N PHE A 196 0.85 17.23 3.05
CA PHE A 196 1.12 16.24 2.01
C PHE A 196 1.14 16.88 0.62
N TYR A 197 2.14 16.51 -0.18
CA TYR A 197 2.36 17.00 -1.54
C TYR A 197 2.49 15.83 -2.53
N ALA A 198 1.76 15.93 -3.65
CA ALA A 198 1.91 15.01 -4.78
C ALA A 198 3.01 15.52 -5.70
N VAL A 199 4.15 14.83 -5.72
CA VAL A 199 5.31 15.21 -6.54
C VAL A 199 6.07 13.95 -6.93
N ASP A 200 6.36 13.80 -8.21
CA ASP A 200 7.24 12.73 -8.68
C ASP A 200 8.68 12.99 -8.20
N LEU A 201 9.11 12.17 -7.26
CA LEU A 201 10.45 12.27 -6.65
C LEU A 201 11.57 11.68 -7.53
N GLN A 202 11.22 11.13 -8.70
CA GLN A 202 12.15 10.65 -9.72
C GLN A 202 12.36 11.71 -10.84
N ASP A 203 11.61 12.81 -10.81
CA ASP A 203 11.80 13.91 -11.75
C ASP A 203 13.00 14.78 -11.34
N GLU A 204 13.99 14.92 -12.21
CA GLU A 204 15.16 15.80 -11.99
C GLU A 204 14.77 17.27 -11.79
N GLU A 205 13.68 17.72 -12.42
CA GLU A 205 13.16 19.08 -12.33
C GLU A 205 12.19 19.29 -11.17
N MET A 206 11.99 18.25 -10.30
CA MET A 206 11.10 18.36 -9.15
C MET A 206 11.34 19.64 -8.35
N GLY A 207 10.27 20.27 -7.91
CA GLY A 207 10.31 21.51 -7.15
C GLY A 207 9.06 21.72 -6.31
N GLY A 208 8.95 22.88 -5.71
CA GLY A 208 7.78 23.27 -4.94
C GLY A 208 8.13 23.91 -3.60
N VAL A 209 7.11 24.37 -2.91
CA VAL A 209 7.25 25.02 -1.59
C VAL A 209 7.85 24.09 -0.55
N TRP A 210 7.55 22.79 -0.60
CA TRP A 210 8.09 21.78 0.30
C TRP A 210 9.62 21.68 0.21
N LEU A 211 10.21 21.75 -0.98
CA LEU A 211 11.66 21.65 -1.19
C LEU A 211 12.43 22.90 -0.74
N ASN A 212 11.74 24.03 -0.57
CA ASN A 212 12.33 25.30 -0.13
C ASN A 212 12.23 25.51 1.39
N SER A 213 11.56 24.62 2.09
CA SER A 213 11.49 24.62 3.55
C SER A 213 12.76 24.02 4.16
N ARG A 214 13.04 24.40 5.40
CA ARG A 214 14.11 23.76 6.18
C ARG A 214 13.53 22.56 6.93
N TYR A 215 14.24 21.45 6.91
CA TYR A 215 13.92 20.26 7.68
C TYR A 215 15.15 19.83 8.46
N ASN A 216 14.96 19.52 9.74
CA ASN A 216 16.07 18.96 10.53
C ASN A 216 16.23 17.46 10.30
N LYS A 217 15.16 16.76 9.96
CA LYS A 217 15.17 15.30 9.81
C LYS A 217 14.47 14.85 8.55
N VAL A 218 14.96 13.77 7.97
CA VAL A 218 14.40 13.17 6.75
C VAL A 218 14.22 11.68 6.98
N LEU A 219 13.05 11.17 6.60
CA LEU A 219 12.79 9.76 6.43
C LEU A 219 12.73 9.46 4.93
N LEU A 220 13.34 8.37 4.50
CA LEU A 220 13.47 8.00 3.10
C LEU A 220 13.21 6.50 2.92
N ASP A 221 12.03 6.13 2.44
CA ASP A 221 11.64 4.75 2.12
C ASP A 221 11.35 4.59 0.61
N PRO A 222 12.40 4.56 -0.25
CA PRO A 222 12.24 4.62 -1.69
C PRO A 222 11.79 3.29 -2.30
N PRO A 223 11.19 3.31 -3.52
CA PRO A 223 10.93 2.13 -4.29
C PRO A 223 12.22 1.43 -4.73
N ARG A 224 12.10 0.20 -5.26
CA ARG A 224 13.25 -0.59 -5.75
C ARG A 224 14.06 0.07 -6.86
N SER A 225 13.51 1.03 -7.58
CA SER A 225 14.21 1.89 -8.57
C SER A 225 15.25 2.81 -7.93
N GLY A 226 15.13 3.05 -6.62
CA GLY A 226 16.00 3.96 -5.87
C GLY A 226 15.45 5.38 -5.78
N ALA A 227 16.29 6.30 -5.33
CA ALA A 227 15.93 7.71 -5.04
C ALA A 227 17.07 8.66 -5.42
N LEU A 228 17.76 8.41 -6.53
CA LEU A 228 18.97 9.17 -6.88
C LEU A 228 18.69 10.66 -7.02
N GLU A 229 17.61 11.01 -7.67
CA GLU A 229 17.20 12.38 -8.01
C GLU A 229 16.97 13.21 -6.75
N ILE A 230 16.18 12.66 -5.81
CA ILE A 230 15.92 13.35 -4.55
C ILE A 230 17.13 13.34 -3.61
N VAL A 231 17.95 12.28 -3.62
CA VAL A 231 19.19 12.23 -2.81
C VAL A 231 20.18 13.32 -3.23
N GLN A 232 20.24 13.66 -4.51
CA GLN A 232 21.05 14.80 -4.97
C GLN A 232 20.58 16.16 -4.40
N LYS A 233 19.28 16.29 -4.08
CA LYS A 233 18.73 17.49 -3.44
C LYS A 233 19.00 17.56 -1.93
N MET A 234 19.47 16.47 -1.28
CA MET A 234 19.75 16.46 0.18
C MET A 234 20.76 17.52 0.60
N LYS A 235 21.70 17.88 -0.25
CA LYS A 235 22.64 18.99 0.01
C LYS A 235 21.92 20.33 0.18
N LYS A 236 20.81 20.55 -0.53
CA LYS A 236 19.98 21.75 -0.42
C LYS A 236 19.13 21.72 0.85
N ILE A 237 18.56 20.58 1.15
CA ILE A 237 17.72 20.36 2.35
C ILE A 237 18.60 20.45 3.61
N ASN A 238 19.80 19.87 3.56
CA ASN A 238 20.81 19.85 4.61
C ASN A 238 20.27 19.42 6.00
N PRO A 239 19.64 18.23 6.10
CA PRO A 239 19.09 17.76 7.35
C PRO A 239 20.20 17.34 8.33
N GLU A 240 19.90 17.38 9.61
CA GLU A 240 20.78 16.90 10.68
C GLU A 240 20.83 15.38 10.74
N ARG A 241 19.70 14.72 10.32
CA ARG A 241 19.56 13.27 10.33
C ARG A 241 18.73 12.77 9.15
N ILE A 242 19.13 11.63 8.61
CA ILE A 242 18.41 10.85 7.58
C ILE A 242 18.28 9.42 8.09
N VAL A 243 17.07 8.86 8.01
CA VAL A 243 16.72 7.47 8.33
C VAL A 243 16.09 6.82 7.11
#